data_e9aad7dff59df4c7f0640ed77638f6c0
#
_entry.id   e9aad7dff59df4c7f0640ed77638f6c0
#
_cell.length_a   1.000
_cell.length_b   1.000
_cell.length_c   1.000
_cell.angle_alpha   90.00
_cell.angle_beta   90.00
_cell.angle_gamma   90.00
#
_symmetry.space_group_name_H-M   'P 1'
#
loop_
_entity.id
_entity.type
_entity.pdbx_description
1 polymer ?
#
loop_
_entity_poly.entity_id
_entity_poly.type
_entity_poly.pdbx_seq_one_letter_code
_entity_poly.pdbx_strand_id
1 'polypeptide(L)'
;HLEHRRQRQMCIRDRFMPKYGCINERRNQLHEVIRLSGMNMILDNLDYPLIIKVASLQPIRMQVYFIENEDYFPKKTFMHELDGEEFEFHDERTIFFCRGVLETVRKLGWAPNVVHCHGWMSALVPMYLKKAFAEDPIFDNTKVVYSVYDQESNVEIDNDMARKSIITGVSEDDVELINTASVDTLHKLAIKYADAVILGSEKISDDLNKFIVDSDKYVITHQNDEDYVDAYDALYDELLEEVEVYS
;
A
#
# COMPACT_ATOMS: atom_id res chain seq x y z
N HIS A 1 -28.89 -9.35 15.12
CA HIS A 1 -27.83 -9.64 14.15
C HIS A 1 -27.78 -8.63 12.99
N LEU A 2 -28.91 -8.20 12.42
CA LEU A 2 -28.94 -7.21 11.32
C LEU A 2 -28.63 -5.78 11.76
N GLU A 3 -28.96 -5.40 13.00
CA GLU A 3 -28.64 -4.07 13.54
C GLU A 3 -27.13 -3.91 13.83
N HIS A 4 -26.45 -4.94 14.28
CA HIS A 4 -24.99 -4.91 14.46
C HIS A 4 -24.25 -4.81 13.13
N ARG A 5 -24.72 -5.46 12.04
CA ARG A 5 -24.16 -5.27 10.70
C ARG A 5 -24.33 -3.83 10.20
N ARG A 6 -25.46 -3.17 10.46
CA ARG A 6 -25.67 -1.76 10.07
C ARG A 6 -24.80 -0.77 10.85
N GLN A 7 -24.44 -1.05 12.11
CA GLN A 7 -23.51 -0.23 12.88
C GLN A 7 -22.06 -0.40 12.39
N ARG A 8 -21.66 -1.56 11.90
CA ARG A 8 -20.34 -1.78 11.25
C ARG A 8 -20.22 -1.06 9.89
N GLN A 9 -21.32 -0.68 9.25
CA GLN A 9 -21.32 0.08 7.99
C GLN A 9 -20.86 1.55 8.12
N MET A 10 -20.54 2.02 9.31
CA MET A 10 -19.84 3.30 9.51
C MET A 10 -18.32 3.15 9.55
N CYS A 11 -17.76 2.17 8.83
CA CYS A 11 -16.33 2.04 8.68
C CYS A 11 -15.76 3.30 8.02
N ILE A 12 -14.83 3.97 8.70
CA ILE A 12 -14.02 5.02 8.08
C ILE A 12 -13.12 4.32 7.08
N ARG A 13 -13.27 4.68 5.81
CA ARG A 13 -12.44 4.14 4.72
C ARG A 13 -11.65 5.29 4.13
N ASP A 14 -10.41 5.42 4.53
CA ASP A 14 -9.51 6.40 3.94
C ASP A 14 -8.61 5.73 2.89
N ARG A 15 -8.19 6.49 1.91
CA ARG A 15 -7.32 6.02 0.84
C ARG A 15 -6.04 6.81 0.78
N PHE A 16 -4.99 6.14 0.39
CA PHE A 16 -3.68 6.75 0.16
C PHE A 16 -3.23 6.47 -1.27
N MET A 17 -2.67 7.46 -1.92
CA MET A 17 -2.12 7.32 -3.26
C MET A 17 -0.98 8.33 -3.50
N PRO A 18 -0.06 8.05 -4.43
CA PRO A 18 0.92 9.03 -4.84
C PRO A 18 0.26 10.25 -5.47
N LYS A 19 0.80 11.44 -5.23
CA LYS A 19 0.35 12.67 -5.86
C LYS A 19 0.98 12.80 -7.26
N TYR A 20 0.43 12.06 -8.22
CA TYR A 20 0.87 12.20 -9.59
C TYR A 20 0.55 13.57 -10.17
N GLY A 21 1.42 14.08 -11.02
CA GLY A 21 1.30 15.42 -11.61
C GLY A 21 0.07 15.65 -12.47
N CYS A 22 -0.55 14.57 -13.00
CA CYS A 22 -1.82 14.62 -13.72
C CYS A 22 -3.02 14.98 -12.84
N ILE A 23 -2.89 14.87 -11.51
CA ILE A 23 -3.98 15.15 -10.58
C ILE A 23 -4.13 16.67 -10.44
N ASN A 24 -5.22 17.21 -11.00
CA ASN A 24 -5.52 18.62 -10.95
C ASN A 24 -6.01 19.01 -9.55
N GLU A 25 -5.19 19.73 -8.79
CA GLU A 25 -5.46 20.11 -7.41
C GLU A 25 -6.69 21.01 -7.27
N ARG A 26 -6.85 21.98 -8.16
CA ARG A 26 -7.98 22.91 -8.10
C ARG A 26 -9.30 22.23 -8.40
N ARG A 27 -9.32 21.36 -9.43
CA ARG A 27 -10.53 20.62 -9.83
C ARG A 27 -10.98 19.65 -8.73
N ASN A 28 -10.04 19.02 -8.07
CA ASN A 28 -10.30 18.01 -7.04
C ASN A 28 -10.24 18.58 -5.61
N GLN A 29 -10.10 19.92 -5.48
CA GLN A 29 -10.08 20.61 -4.18
C GLN A 29 -9.07 20.03 -3.19
N LEU A 30 -7.86 19.70 -3.67
CA LEU A 30 -6.78 19.24 -2.82
C LEU A 30 -6.25 20.40 -1.96
N HIS A 31 -6.05 20.13 -0.68
CA HIS A 31 -5.37 21.07 0.22
C HIS A 31 -4.29 20.34 1.00
N GLU A 32 -3.21 21.05 1.25
CA GLU A 32 -2.14 20.54 2.07
C GLU A 32 -2.58 20.45 3.55
N VAL A 33 -2.24 19.33 4.18
CA VAL A 33 -2.45 19.13 5.61
C VAL A 33 -1.15 19.45 6.34
N ILE A 34 -0.96 20.72 6.68
CA ILE A 34 0.30 21.25 7.26
C ILE A 34 0.76 20.46 8.47
N ARG A 35 -0.15 20.01 9.35
CA ARG A 35 0.21 19.22 10.54
C ARG A 35 0.77 17.82 10.22
N LEU A 36 0.49 17.29 9.04
CA LEU A 36 0.99 16.00 8.56
C LEU A 36 2.21 16.15 7.66
N SER A 37 2.34 17.28 7.00
CA SER A 37 3.46 17.61 6.11
C SER A 37 4.73 17.97 6.87
N GLY A 38 5.84 18.09 6.15
CA GLY A 38 7.13 18.58 6.68
C GLY A 38 7.94 17.56 7.46
N MET A 39 7.58 16.28 7.41
CA MET A 39 8.51 15.21 7.85
C MET A 39 9.55 14.99 6.76
N ASN A 40 10.81 14.88 7.15
CA ASN A 40 11.86 14.43 6.23
C ASN A 40 11.95 12.91 6.25
N MET A 41 11.88 12.33 5.06
CA MET A 41 12.09 10.90 4.86
C MET A 41 13.54 10.71 4.38
N ILE A 42 14.33 9.98 5.16
CA ILE A 42 15.71 9.69 4.76
C ILE A 42 15.70 8.46 3.85
N LEU A 43 16.16 8.62 2.61
CA LEU A 43 16.45 7.56 1.68
C LEU A 43 17.87 7.73 1.15
N ASP A 44 18.65 6.67 1.18
CA ASP A 44 20.05 6.64 0.71
C ASP A 44 20.89 7.85 1.18
N ASN A 45 20.75 8.22 2.47
CA ASN A 45 21.42 9.35 3.15
C ASN A 45 21.01 10.75 2.65
N LEU A 46 19.92 10.87 1.90
CA LEU A 46 19.35 12.14 1.48
C LEU A 46 17.99 12.36 2.14
N ASP A 47 17.71 13.62 2.45
CA ASP A 47 16.46 14.06 3.06
C ASP A 47 15.44 14.45 1.99
N TYR A 48 14.28 13.79 2.01
CA TYR A 48 13.17 14.07 1.12
C TYR A 48 11.95 14.55 1.92
N PRO A 49 11.45 15.77 1.68
CA PRO A 49 10.28 16.27 2.40
C PRO A 49 9.02 15.48 2.00
N LEU A 50 8.29 15.00 3.02
CA LEU A 50 6.99 14.39 2.85
C LEU A 50 5.90 15.45 2.95
N ILE A 51 5.18 15.68 1.86
CA ILE A 51 4.04 16.59 1.79
C ILE A 51 2.77 15.76 1.67
N ILE A 52 1.76 16.09 2.47
CA ILE A 52 0.48 15.40 2.49
C ILE A 52 -0.61 16.37 2.04
N LYS A 53 -1.31 16.01 0.97
CA LYS A 53 -2.53 16.69 0.54
C LYS A 53 -3.74 15.79 0.74
N VAL A 54 -4.91 16.37 0.90
CA VAL A 54 -6.15 15.63 1.09
C VAL A 54 -7.26 16.18 0.22
N ALA A 55 -8.10 15.29 -0.27
CA ALA A 55 -9.38 15.59 -0.87
C ALA A 55 -10.48 14.72 -0.25
N SER A 56 -11.69 15.26 -0.13
CA SER A 56 -12.86 14.53 0.36
C SER A 56 -13.79 14.17 -0.78
N LEU A 57 -14.08 12.89 -0.93
CA LEU A 57 -15.06 12.39 -1.89
C LEU A 57 -16.48 12.46 -1.29
N GLN A 58 -17.29 13.36 -1.84
CA GLN A 58 -18.70 13.48 -1.48
C GLN A 58 -19.58 12.61 -2.40
N PRO A 59 -20.69 12.04 -1.95
CA PRO A 59 -21.30 12.15 -0.59
C PRO A 59 -20.79 11.13 0.44
N ILE A 60 -19.89 10.21 0.06
CA ILE A 60 -19.45 9.09 0.90
C ILE A 60 -18.50 9.49 2.03
N ARG A 61 -18.08 10.76 2.08
CA ARG A 61 -17.17 11.34 3.08
C ARG A 61 -15.83 10.59 3.22
N MET A 62 -15.39 9.93 2.16
CA MET A 62 -14.09 9.27 2.13
C MET A 62 -12.99 10.33 1.96
N GLN A 63 -11.94 10.23 2.77
CA GLN A 63 -10.73 11.03 2.60
C GLN A 63 -9.76 10.30 1.67
N VAL A 64 -9.16 11.04 0.75
CA VAL A 64 -8.06 10.54 -0.07
C VAL A 64 -6.84 11.38 0.26
N TYR A 65 -5.83 10.74 0.84
CA TYR A 65 -4.55 11.33 1.18
C TYR A 65 -3.56 11.10 0.04
N PHE A 66 -2.93 12.16 -0.39
CA PHE A 66 -1.94 12.15 -1.46
C PHE A 66 -0.55 12.33 -0.85
N ILE A 67 0.31 11.36 -1.12
CA ILE A 67 1.73 11.38 -0.76
C ILE A 67 2.47 12.13 -1.86
N GLU A 68 3.06 13.28 -1.54
CA GLU A 68 3.71 14.16 -2.50
C GLU A 68 5.18 14.38 -2.15
N ASN A 69 6.00 14.36 -3.18
CA ASN A 69 7.37 14.82 -3.20
C ASN A 69 7.70 15.20 -4.66
N GLU A 70 8.36 16.33 -4.88
CA GLU A 70 8.61 16.82 -6.25
C GLU A 70 9.62 15.98 -7.03
N ASP A 71 10.54 15.29 -6.34
CA ASP A 71 11.55 14.45 -6.96
C ASP A 71 10.96 13.10 -7.41
N TYR A 72 10.09 12.51 -6.58
CA TYR A 72 9.52 11.19 -6.82
C TYR A 72 8.19 11.21 -7.59
N PHE A 73 7.39 12.27 -7.44
CA PHE A 73 6.07 12.40 -8.08
C PHE A 73 5.93 13.76 -8.77
N PRO A 74 6.76 14.04 -9.78
CA PRO A 74 6.79 15.33 -10.45
C PRO A 74 5.47 15.68 -11.14
N LYS A 75 5.26 16.98 -11.33
CA LYS A 75 3.97 17.59 -11.71
C LYS A 75 3.37 17.16 -13.05
N LYS A 76 4.04 16.37 -13.87
CA LYS A 76 3.60 16.13 -15.26
C LYS A 76 3.35 14.65 -15.62
N THR A 77 3.48 13.71 -14.70
CA THR A 77 3.58 12.31 -15.12
C THR A 77 2.61 11.35 -14.49
N PHE A 78 2.16 10.39 -15.30
CA PHE A 78 1.66 9.06 -14.96
C PHE A 78 2.81 8.08 -14.77
N MET A 79 2.53 6.78 -14.79
CA MET A 79 3.54 5.72 -14.75
C MET A 79 4.49 5.72 -15.96
N HIS A 80 4.11 6.41 -17.05
CA HIS A 80 4.95 6.64 -18.22
C HIS A 80 5.04 8.13 -18.48
N GLU A 81 6.19 8.64 -18.86
CA GLU A 81 6.34 10.03 -19.27
C GLU A 81 5.51 10.31 -20.53
N LEU A 82 5.01 11.54 -20.63
CA LEU A 82 4.22 11.98 -21.80
C LEU A 82 4.99 11.89 -23.11
N ASP A 83 6.31 11.76 -23.06
CA ASP A 83 7.24 11.71 -24.21
C ASP A 83 7.82 10.31 -24.46
N GLY A 84 7.34 9.27 -23.74
CA GLY A 84 7.78 7.87 -23.95
C GLY A 84 9.06 7.48 -23.25
N GLU A 85 9.63 8.34 -22.40
CA GLU A 85 10.71 7.96 -21.50
C GLU A 85 10.12 7.28 -20.25
N GLU A 86 10.74 6.17 -19.86
CA GLU A 86 10.34 5.43 -18.65
C GLU A 86 10.78 6.20 -17.40
N PHE A 87 9.99 6.13 -16.35
CA PHE A 87 10.39 6.67 -15.06
C PHE A 87 11.61 5.95 -14.51
N GLU A 88 12.59 6.71 -14.09
CA GLU A 88 13.66 6.25 -13.23
C GLU A 88 13.23 6.17 -11.76
N PHE A 89 13.99 5.44 -10.93
CA PHE A 89 13.83 5.38 -9.47
C PHE A 89 12.50 4.77 -8.97
N HIS A 90 12.01 3.74 -9.63
CA HIS A 90 10.80 3.04 -9.17
C HIS A 90 10.96 2.42 -7.78
N ASP A 91 12.16 1.97 -7.42
CA ASP A 91 12.55 1.47 -6.11
C ASP A 91 12.36 2.55 -5.03
N GLU A 92 12.98 3.72 -5.19
CA GLU A 92 12.90 4.81 -4.21
C GLU A 92 11.49 5.39 -4.11
N ARG A 93 10.76 5.48 -5.22
CA ARG A 93 9.36 5.91 -5.24
C ARG A 93 8.46 4.97 -4.45
N THR A 94 8.66 3.66 -4.60
CA THR A 94 7.94 2.64 -3.84
C THR A 94 8.26 2.72 -2.35
N ILE A 95 9.54 2.85 -2.00
CA ILE A 95 9.98 2.99 -0.61
C ILE A 95 9.39 4.26 0.01
N PHE A 96 9.53 5.40 -0.69
CA PHE A 96 9.01 6.68 -0.22
C PHE A 96 7.50 6.65 -0.01
N PHE A 97 6.75 6.10 -0.97
CA PHE A 97 5.31 5.98 -0.87
C PHE A 97 4.89 5.10 0.32
N CYS A 98 5.43 3.88 0.42
CA CYS A 98 5.05 2.93 1.46
C CYS A 98 5.36 3.47 2.88
N ARG A 99 6.55 4.04 3.08
CA ARG A 99 6.92 4.65 4.36
C ARG A 99 6.09 5.91 4.64
N GLY A 100 5.87 6.74 3.64
CA GLY A 100 5.08 7.96 3.74
C GLY A 100 3.64 7.69 4.17
N VAL A 101 3.01 6.63 3.67
CA VAL A 101 1.68 6.18 4.10
C VAL A 101 1.69 5.82 5.58
N LEU A 102 2.60 4.96 6.02
CA LEU A 102 2.63 4.49 7.41
C LEU A 102 2.96 5.61 8.41
N GLU A 103 3.91 6.49 8.08
CA GLU A 103 4.20 7.68 8.88
C GLU A 103 3.00 8.63 8.97
N THR A 104 2.24 8.75 7.89
CA THR A 104 1.03 9.57 7.86
C THR A 104 -0.05 8.98 8.76
N VAL A 105 -0.30 7.68 8.70
CA VAL A 105 -1.26 6.98 9.57
C VAL A 105 -0.85 7.13 11.03
N ARG A 106 0.42 6.94 11.35
CA ARG A 106 0.96 7.14 12.71
C ARG A 106 0.71 8.57 13.21
N LYS A 107 0.94 9.57 12.38
CA LYS A 107 0.70 10.99 12.72
C LYS A 107 -0.79 11.35 12.81
N LEU A 108 -1.66 10.68 12.07
CA LEU A 108 -3.12 10.81 12.20
C LEU A 108 -3.61 10.35 13.57
N GLY A 109 -2.90 9.38 14.18
CA GLY A 109 -3.17 8.91 15.54
C GLY A 109 -4.42 8.04 15.67
N TRP A 110 -4.84 7.38 14.59
CA TRP A 110 -5.92 6.39 14.64
C TRP A 110 -5.44 5.03 14.11
N ALA A 111 -5.81 3.98 14.81
CA ALA A 111 -5.39 2.62 14.50
C ALA A 111 -6.26 2.02 13.38
N PRO A 112 -5.69 1.63 12.24
CA PRO A 112 -6.45 0.93 11.22
C PRO A 112 -6.70 -0.53 11.63
N ASN A 113 -7.93 -1.00 11.46
CA ASN A 113 -8.25 -2.41 11.65
C ASN A 113 -7.72 -3.26 10.49
N VAL A 114 -7.87 -2.75 9.25
CA VAL A 114 -7.38 -3.39 8.03
C VAL A 114 -6.63 -2.37 7.19
N VAL A 115 -5.45 -2.76 6.73
CA VAL A 115 -4.70 -2.05 5.68
C VAL A 115 -4.75 -2.90 4.42
N HIS A 116 -5.43 -2.39 3.40
CA HIS A 116 -5.53 -3.06 2.11
C HIS A 116 -4.60 -2.42 1.09
N CYS A 117 -3.60 -3.16 0.68
CA CYS A 117 -2.56 -2.75 -0.26
C CYS A 117 -2.90 -3.20 -1.68
N HIS A 118 -2.73 -2.34 -2.67
CA HIS A 118 -3.05 -2.61 -4.07
C HIS A 118 -1.83 -2.48 -4.97
N GLY A 119 -1.40 -3.58 -5.57
CA GLY A 119 -0.34 -3.63 -6.56
C GLY A 119 1.06 -3.34 -6.02
N TRP A 120 2.05 -3.43 -6.90
CA TRP A 120 3.47 -3.41 -6.56
C TRP A 120 3.96 -2.13 -5.86
N MET A 121 3.38 -0.96 -6.19
CA MET A 121 3.74 0.31 -5.55
C MET A 121 3.48 0.33 -4.03
N SER A 122 2.59 -0.53 -3.54
CA SER A 122 2.30 -0.69 -2.11
C SER A 122 2.94 -1.93 -1.47
N ALA A 123 3.78 -2.65 -2.21
CA ALA A 123 4.26 -3.99 -1.83
C ALA A 123 5.15 -4.02 -0.58
N LEU A 124 5.80 -2.92 -0.22
CA LEU A 124 6.61 -2.85 1.00
C LEU A 124 5.78 -2.58 2.27
N VAL A 125 4.53 -2.13 2.14
CA VAL A 125 3.68 -1.82 3.31
C VAL A 125 3.49 -3.04 4.23
N PRO A 126 3.15 -4.24 3.73
CA PRO A 126 3.01 -5.42 4.59
C PRO A 126 4.27 -5.73 5.41
N MET A 127 5.45 -5.71 4.76
CA MET A 127 6.72 -5.94 5.43
C MET A 127 7.00 -4.87 6.49
N TYR A 128 6.86 -3.60 6.15
CA TYR A 128 7.12 -2.51 7.10
C TYR A 128 6.18 -2.60 8.31
N LEU A 129 4.90 -2.89 8.12
CA LEU A 129 3.95 -3.08 9.22
C LEU A 129 4.37 -4.20 10.17
N LYS A 130 4.77 -5.35 9.61
CA LYS A 130 5.12 -6.53 10.41
C LYS A 130 6.54 -6.48 11.00
N LYS A 131 7.40 -5.55 10.55
CA LYS A 131 8.82 -5.45 10.96
C LYS A 131 9.16 -4.08 11.56
N ALA A 132 9.13 -3.03 10.77
CA ALA A 132 9.55 -1.69 11.21
C ALA A 132 8.58 -1.05 12.21
N PHE A 133 7.29 -1.33 12.09
CA PHE A 133 6.23 -0.81 12.93
C PHE A 133 5.61 -1.87 13.86
N ALA A 134 6.28 -3.02 14.03
CA ALA A 134 5.75 -4.14 14.82
C ALA A 134 5.52 -3.80 16.30
N GLU A 135 6.28 -2.84 16.85
CA GLU A 135 6.15 -2.42 18.23
C GLU A 135 5.34 -1.12 18.40
N ASP A 136 4.79 -0.57 17.30
CA ASP A 136 3.98 0.65 17.37
C ASP A 136 2.52 0.30 17.73
N PRO A 137 2.02 0.78 18.89
CA PRO A 137 0.68 0.42 19.39
C PRO A 137 -0.46 0.75 18.42
N ILE A 138 -0.24 1.68 17.47
CA ILE A 138 -1.25 2.03 16.46
C ILE A 138 -1.55 0.85 15.53
N PHE A 139 -0.56 -0.03 15.32
CA PHE A 139 -0.67 -1.14 14.36
C PHE A 139 -0.79 -2.52 15.00
N ASP A 140 -0.84 -2.64 16.34
CA ASP A 140 -0.85 -3.92 17.07
C ASP A 140 -1.87 -4.93 16.55
N ASN A 141 -3.07 -4.49 16.22
CA ASN A 141 -4.17 -5.36 15.75
C ASN A 141 -4.49 -5.18 14.27
N THR A 142 -3.60 -4.55 13.51
CA THR A 142 -3.82 -4.28 12.09
C THR A 142 -3.64 -5.54 11.25
N LYS A 143 -4.69 -5.93 10.54
CA LYS A 143 -4.62 -6.96 9.51
C LYS A 143 -4.23 -6.35 8.17
N VAL A 144 -3.44 -7.07 7.41
CA VAL A 144 -2.92 -6.62 6.11
C VAL A 144 -3.46 -7.50 4.99
N VAL A 145 -4.19 -6.89 4.07
CA VAL A 145 -4.66 -7.54 2.84
C VAL A 145 -3.86 -7.01 1.66
N TYR A 146 -3.44 -7.89 0.77
CA TYR A 146 -2.69 -7.52 -0.42
C TYR A 146 -3.37 -7.99 -1.70
N SER A 147 -3.71 -7.05 -2.57
CA SER A 147 -4.25 -7.34 -3.90
C SER A 147 -3.15 -7.39 -4.95
N VAL A 148 -3.04 -8.53 -5.63
CA VAL A 148 -2.12 -8.78 -6.74
C VAL A 148 -2.82 -8.48 -8.05
N TYR A 149 -2.16 -7.71 -8.92
CA TYR A 149 -2.65 -7.41 -10.27
C TYR A 149 -1.67 -7.91 -11.32
N ASP A 150 -2.20 -8.43 -12.42
CA ASP A 150 -1.42 -8.62 -13.63
C ASP A 150 -1.09 -7.24 -14.20
N GLN A 151 0.16 -6.85 -14.11
CA GLN A 151 0.63 -5.63 -14.73
C GLN A 151 1.58 -6.05 -15.84
N GLU A 152 1.30 -5.61 -17.06
CA GLU A 152 2.23 -5.70 -18.16
C GLU A 152 3.53 -5.01 -17.73
N SER A 153 4.47 -5.80 -17.25
CA SER A 153 5.58 -5.32 -16.48
C SER A 153 6.80 -5.07 -17.36
N ASN A 154 6.81 -3.93 -17.99
CA ASN A 154 8.06 -3.33 -18.45
C ASN A 154 8.66 -2.39 -17.39
N VAL A 155 8.20 -2.48 -16.14
CA VAL A 155 8.73 -1.67 -15.04
C VAL A 155 10.05 -2.27 -14.60
N GLU A 156 11.15 -1.60 -14.90
CA GLU A 156 12.46 -1.92 -14.36
C GLU A 156 12.60 -1.37 -12.95
N ILE A 157 12.98 -2.23 -12.03
CA ILE A 157 13.22 -1.87 -10.62
C ILE A 157 14.70 -2.06 -10.34
N ASP A 158 15.32 -1.06 -9.72
CA ASP A 158 16.74 -1.10 -9.39
C ASP A 158 17.03 -2.23 -8.40
N ASN A 159 18.08 -3.01 -8.66
CA ASN A 159 18.53 -4.10 -7.78
C ASN A 159 19.02 -3.60 -6.41
N ASP A 160 19.27 -2.31 -6.25
CA ASP A 160 19.60 -1.67 -4.96
C ASP A 160 18.39 -1.54 -4.04
N MET A 161 17.18 -1.89 -4.52
CA MET A 161 15.93 -1.77 -3.78
C MET A 161 15.97 -2.51 -2.45
N ALA A 162 16.53 -3.72 -2.40
CA ALA A 162 16.66 -4.49 -1.17
C ALA A 162 17.40 -3.68 -0.10
N ARG A 163 18.60 -3.20 -0.42
CA ARG A 163 19.44 -2.40 0.47
C ARG A 163 18.74 -1.10 0.91
N LYS A 164 18.15 -0.37 -0.03
CA LYS A 164 17.45 0.89 0.24
C LYS A 164 16.18 0.72 1.08
N SER A 165 15.58 -0.48 1.06
CA SER A 165 14.36 -0.80 1.84
C SER A 165 14.66 -1.11 3.30
N ILE A 166 15.91 -1.35 3.67
CA ILE A 166 16.31 -1.65 5.05
C ILE A 166 16.22 -0.38 5.90
N ILE A 167 15.38 -0.44 6.91
CA ILE A 167 15.22 0.61 7.94
C ILE A 167 15.22 -0.06 9.32
N THR A 168 15.19 0.72 10.39
CA THR A 168 15.12 0.18 11.75
C THR A 168 13.98 -0.85 11.88
N GLY A 169 14.29 -2.05 12.33
CA GLY A 169 13.35 -3.17 12.44
C GLY A 169 13.27 -4.09 11.21
N VAL A 170 13.90 -3.74 10.09
CA VAL A 170 13.98 -4.57 8.88
C VAL A 170 15.42 -5.07 8.69
N SER A 171 15.60 -6.37 8.55
CA SER A 171 16.88 -7.04 8.33
C SER A 171 17.11 -7.40 6.85
N GLU A 172 18.34 -7.82 6.51
CA GLU A 172 18.68 -8.34 5.17
C GLU A 172 17.84 -9.58 4.81
N ASP A 173 17.54 -10.45 5.77
CA ASP A 173 16.71 -11.65 5.56
C ASP A 173 15.25 -11.29 5.20
N ASP A 174 14.78 -10.16 5.70
CA ASP A 174 13.41 -9.72 5.42
C ASP A 174 13.23 -9.28 3.97
N VAL A 175 14.26 -8.77 3.33
CA VAL A 175 14.28 -8.25 1.95
C VAL A 175 14.91 -9.21 0.94
N GLU A 176 15.30 -10.42 1.34
CA GLU A 176 15.98 -11.41 0.50
C GLU A 176 15.28 -11.64 -0.86
N LEU A 177 13.94 -11.70 -0.85
CA LEU A 177 13.14 -11.91 -2.06
C LEU A 177 13.31 -10.83 -3.14
N ILE A 178 13.73 -9.64 -2.75
CA ILE A 178 13.92 -8.51 -3.67
C ILE A 178 15.39 -8.16 -3.92
N ASN A 179 16.33 -9.05 -3.60
CA ASN A 179 17.74 -8.91 -3.98
C ASN A 179 17.92 -8.88 -5.51
N THR A 180 17.03 -9.56 -6.24
CA THR A 180 16.84 -9.38 -7.67
C THR A 180 15.46 -8.76 -7.85
N ALA A 181 15.42 -7.44 -7.91
CA ALA A 181 14.17 -6.69 -7.87
C ALA A 181 13.40 -6.80 -9.19
N SER A 182 12.13 -7.11 -9.07
CA SER A 182 11.15 -7.14 -10.15
C SER A 182 9.75 -6.94 -9.57
N VAL A 183 8.77 -6.68 -10.41
CA VAL A 183 7.37 -6.57 -9.97
C VAL A 183 6.92 -7.88 -9.30
N ASP A 184 7.25 -9.04 -9.86
CA ASP A 184 6.90 -10.34 -9.29
C ASP A 184 7.54 -10.59 -7.93
N THR A 185 8.82 -10.23 -7.75
CA THR A 185 9.49 -10.39 -6.46
C THR A 185 8.95 -9.44 -5.40
N LEU A 186 8.51 -8.24 -5.78
CA LEU A 186 7.78 -7.33 -4.91
C LEU A 186 6.43 -7.91 -4.47
N HIS A 187 5.68 -8.48 -5.41
CA HIS A 187 4.44 -9.18 -5.06
C HIS A 187 4.70 -10.33 -4.09
N LYS A 188 5.72 -11.15 -4.31
CA LYS A 188 6.09 -12.24 -3.40
C LYS A 188 6.44 -11.73 -2.00
N LEU A 189 7.20 -10.64 -1.91
CA LEU A 189 7.53 -10.00 -0.64
C LEU A 189 6.26 -9.54 0.10
N ALA A 190 5.35 -8.88 -0.60
CA ALA A 190 4.09 -8.43 -0.02
C ALA A 190 3.23 -9.59 0.49
N ILE A 191 3.10 -10.66 -0.32
CA ILE A 191 2.37 -11.89 0.04
C ILE A 191 2.97 -12.55 1.29
N LYS A 192 4.30 -12.64 1.37
CA LYS A 192 5.01 -13.20 2.54
C LYS A 192 4.54 -12.57 3.86
N TYR A 193 4.31 -11.26 3.86
CA TYR A 193 3.96 -10.50 5.08
C TYR A 193 2.48 -10.13 5.20
N ALA A 194 1.66 -10.36 4.19
CA ALA A 194 0.22 -10.15 4.26
C ALA A 194 -0.50 -11.21 5.12
N ASP A 195 -1.63 -10.86 5.69
CA ASP A 195 -2.52 -11.80 6.39
C ASP A 195 -3.45 -12.50 5.39
N ALA A 196 -3.87 -11.81 4.32
CA ALA A 196 -4.66 -12.38 3.24
C ALA A 196 -4.27 -11.78 1.88
N VAL A 197 -4.57 -12.52 0.81
CA VAL A 197 -4.25 -12.16 -0.57
C VAL A 197 -5.52 -12.15 -1.42
N ILE A 198 -5.64 -11.17 -2.29
CA ILE A 198 -6.72 -11.09 -3.28
C ILE A 198 -6.10 -11.11 -4.68
N LEU A 199 -6.61 -11.94 -5.56
CA LEU A 199 -6.28 -11.88 -6.98
C LEU A 199 -7.12 -10.77 -7.61
N GLY A 200 -6.52 -9.60 -7.84
CA GLY A 200 -7.15 -8.44 -8.45
C GLY A 200 -7.29 -8.55 -9.97
N SER A 201 -6.58 -9.52 -10.59
CA SER A 201 -6.67 -9.84 -12.02
C SER A 201 -7.04 -11.30 -12.22
N GLU A 202 -7.72 -11.61 -13.32
CA GLU A 202 -8.10 -12.98 -13.69
C GLU A 202 -6.89 -13.89 -13.94
N LYS A 203 -5.81 -13.30 -14.45
CA LYS A 203 -4.55 -13.98 -14.72
C LYS A 203 -3.41 -13.26 -14.01
N ILE A 204 -2.45 -14.03 -13.54
CA ILE A 204 -1.16 -13.60 -13.00
C ILE A 204 -0.08 -14.55 -13.53
N SER A 205 1.21 -14.22 -13.35
CA SER A 205 2.28 -15.11 -13.79
C SER A 205 2.21 -16.48 -13.10
N ASP A 206 2.60 -17.55 -13.81
CA ASP A 206 2.58 -18.92 -13.26
C ASP A 206 3.47 -19.06 -12.01
N ASP A 207 4.59 -18.34 -12.00
CA ASP A 207 5.54 -18.34 -10.89
C ASP A 207 4.94 -17.69 -9.64
N LEU A 208 4.23 -16.57 -9.81
CA LEU A 208 3.54 -15.88 -8.74
C LEU A 208 2.33 -16.70 -8.23
N ASN A 209 1.58 -17.33 -9.15
CA ASN A 209 0.46 -18.20 -8.78
C ASN A 209 0.94 -19.40 -7.94
N LYS A 210 2.04 -20.02 -8.34
CA LYS A 210 2.65 -21.10 -7.56
C LYS A 210 3.08 -20.61 -6.18
N PHE A 211 3.72 -19.46 -6.08
CA PHE A 211 4.13 -18.87 -4.80
C PHE A 211 2.94 -18.63 -3.86
N ILE A 212 1.81 -18.13 -4.41
CA ILE A 212 0.58 -17.92 -3.63
C ILE A 212 0.03 -19.24 -3.10
N VAL A 213 -0.04 -20.28 -3.94
CA VAL A 213 -0.51 -21.61 -3.53
C VAL A 213 0.36 -22.21 -2.43
N ASP A 214 1.69 -22.04 -2.54
CA ASP A 214 2.65 -22.57 -1.56
C ASP A 214 2.72 -21.73 -0.26
N SER A 215 2.07 -20.57 -0.21
CA SER A 215 2.17 -19.63 0.93
C SER A 215 1.23 -19.93 2.11
N ASP A 216 0.30 -20.87 1.98
CA ASP A 216 -0.77 -21.17 2.96
C ASP A 216 -1.59 -19.95 3.41
N LYS A 217 -1.62 -18.88 2.60
CA LYS A 217 -2.40 -17.67 2.91
C LYS A 217 -3.88 -17.87 2.58
N TYR A 218 -4.72 -17.11 3.28
CA TYR A 218 -6.11 -16.97 2.86
C TYR A 218 -6.17 -16.21 1.53
N VAL A 219 -6.72 -16.84 0.50
CA VAL A 219 -6.72 -16.28 -0.87
C VAL A 219 -8.14 -16.14 -1.39
N ILE A 220 -8.49 -14.92 -1.79
CA ILE A 220 -9.69 -14.67 -2.61
C ILE A 220 -9.27 -14.63 -4.08
N THR A 221 -9.89 -15.48 -4.88
CA THR A 221 -9.72 -15.47 -6.33
C THR A 221 -10.33 -14.22 -6.95
N HIS A 222 -9.96 -13.92 -8.19
CA HIS A 222 -10.52 -12.79 -8.92
C HIS A 222 -12.04 -12.83 -8.91
N GLN A 223 -12.65 -11.68 -8.58
CA GLN A 223 -14.09 -11.49 -8.56
C GLN A 223 -14.47 -10.52 -9.69
N ASN A 224 -15.66 -10.72 -10.23
CA ASN A 224 -16.23 -9.78 -11.20
C ASN A 224 -16.71 -8.48 -10.52
N ASP A 225 -17.08 -7.48 -11.33
CA ASP A 225 -17.51 -6.15 -10.83
C ASP A 225 -18.79 -6.18 -9.97
N GLU A 226 -19.57 -7.23 -10.04
CA GLU A 226 -20.83 -7.36 -9.29
C GLU A 226 -20.60 -7.97 -7.90
N ASP A 227 -19.65 -8.91 -7.79
CA ASP A 227 -19.47 -9.75 -6.59
C ASP A 227 -18.31 -9.30 -5.69
N TYR A 228 -17.34 -8.48 -6.20
CA TYR A 228 -16.12 -8.18 -5.46
C TYR A 228 -16.37 -7.45 -4.14
N VAL A 229 -17.40 -6.61 -4.06
CA VAL A 229 -17.68 -5.83 -2.84
C VAL A 229 -18.09 -6.77 -1.70
N ASP A 230 -19.01 -7.70 -1.98
CA ASP A 230 -19.48 -8.66 -0.98
C ASP A 230 -18.37 -9.63 -0.55
N ALA A 231 -17.54 -10.07 -1.51
CA ALA A 231 -16.41 -10.94 -1.22
C ALA A 231 -15.33 -10.26 -0.35
N TYR A 232 -15.05 -8.98 -0.60
CA TYR A 232 -14.06 -8.23 0.18
C TYR A 232 -14.61 -7.88 1.57
N ASP A 233 -15.89 -7.51 1.68
CA ASP A 233 -16.51 -7.24 2.98
C ASP A 233 -16.54 -8.51 3.84
N ALA A 234 -16.82 -9.69 3.25
CA ALA A 234 -16.76 -10.97 3.95
C ALA A 234 -15.34 -11.29 4.44
N LEU A 235 -14.32 -11.07 3.60
CA LEU A 235 -12.92 -11.23 4.01
C LEU A 235 -12.55 -10.33 5.19
N TYR A 236 -12.92 -9.06 5.14
CA TYR A 236 -12.61 -8.13 6.23
C TYR A 236 -13.31 -8.53 7.54
N ASP A 237 -14.57 -8.97 7.47
CA ASP A 237 -15.31 -9.45 8.64
C ASP A 237 -14.60 -10.68 9.25
N GLU A 238 -14.17 -11.66 8.44
CA GLU A 238 -13.47 -12.86 8.90
C GLU A 238 -12.14 -12.52 9.58
N LEU A 239 -11.32 -11.65 8.96
CA LEU A 239 -10.04 -11.23 9.53
C LEU A 239 -10.21 -10.48 10.86
N LEU A 240 -11.31 -9.76 11.04
CA LEU A 240 -11.58 -9.00 12.26
C LEU A 240 -12.18 -9.87 13.38
N GLU A 241 -12.95 -10.91 13.04
CA GLU A 241 -13.46 -11.87 14.01
C GLU A 241 -12.32 -12.65 14.69
N GLU A 242 -11.24 -12.97 13.97
CA GLU A 242 -10.05 -13.59 14.56
C GLU A 242 -9.41 -12.73 15.65
N VAL A 243 -9.42 -11.40 15.52
CA VAL A 243 -8.84 -10.49 16.52
C VAL A 243 -9.66 -10.49 17.82
N GLU A 244 -10.99 -10.56 17.73
CA GLU A 244 -11.89 -10.54 18.91
C GLU A 244 -11.79 -11.83 19.75
N VAL A 245 -11.37 -12.97 19.16
CA VAL A 245 -11.25 -14.26 19.87
C VAL A 245 -9.98 -14.33 20.72
N TYR A 246 -8.94 -13.57 20.39
CA TYR A 246 -7.63 -13.60 21.07
C TYR A 246 -7.37 -12.36 21.96
N SER A 247 -8.28 -11.42 22.06
CA SER A 247 -8.22 -10.22 22.92
C SER A 247 -9.06 -10.41 24.17
#